data_5797db2f3e0a4adf1729c9a053e154d9
#
_entry.id   5797db2f3e0a4adf1729c9a053e154d9
#
_cell.length_a   1.000
_cell.length_b   1.000
_cell.length_c   1.000
_cell.angle_alpha   90.00
_cell.angle_beta   90.00
_cell.angle_gamma   90.00
#
_symmetry.space_group_name_H-M   'P 1'
#
loop_
_entity.id
_entity.type
_entity.pdbx_description
1 polymer ?
#
loop_
_entity_poly.entity_id
_entity_poly.type
_entity_poly.pdbx_seq_one_letter_code
_entity_poly.pdbx_strand_id
1 'polypeptide(L)'
;MTEKRLTDALELFALSQPYTLEQLNRQRDALLHTWTPQRFANLTNNPKKYMQAYTKAEEMTCLVEASYSLLFSLLKAEQAANDHHAS
;
A
#
# COMPACT_ATOMS: atom_id res chain seq x y z
N MET A 1 18.78 -1.69 5.53
CA MET A 1 17.48 -2.15 5.98
C MET A 1 16.35 -1.26 5.50
N THR A 2 16.52 0.05 5.57
CA THR A 2 15.52 1.00 5.06
C THR A 2 15.31 0.84 3.56
N GLU A 3 16.39 0.56 2.82
CA GLU A 3 16.33 0.41 1.37
C GLU A 3 15.49 -0.78 0.94
N LYS A 4 15.57 -1.90 1.68
CA LYS A 4 14.76 -3.08 1.37
C LYS A 4 13.29 -2.81 1.59
N ARG A 5 12.93 -2.10 2.68
CA ARG A 5 11.55 -1.75 2.95
C ARG A 5 11.00 -0.83 1.87
N LEU A 6 11.82 0.11 1.42
CA LEU A 6 11.44 1.02 0.34
C LEU A 6 11.22 0.24 -0.96
N THR A 7 12.15 -0.65 -1.31
CA THR A 7 12.03 -1.46 -2.51
C THR A 7 10.78 -2.32 -2.48
N ASP A 8 10.53 -2.97 -1.35
CA ASP A 8 9.35 -3.81 -1.18
C ASP A 8 8.06 -2.99 -1.32
N ALA A 9 8.04 -1.79 -0.73
CA ALA A 9 6.87 -0.91 -0.83
C ALA A 9 6.63 -0.47 -2.27
N LEU A 10 7.67 -0.10 -2.99
CA LEU A 10 7.56 0.30 -4.39
C LEU A 10 7.07 -0.85 -5.25
N GLU A 11 7.55 -2.06 -5.01
CA GLU A 11 7.10 -3.23 -5.75
C GLU A 11 5.64 -3.55 -5.46
N LEU A 12 5.23 -3.47 -4.19
CA LEU A 12 3.84 -3.72 -3.81
C LEU A 12 2.90 -2.74 -4.49
N PHE A 13 3.29 -1.47 -4.56
CA PHE A 13 2.48 -0.42 -5.17
C PHE A 13 2.70 -0.31 -6.68
N ALA A 14 3.61 -1.10 -7.25
CA ALA A 14 3.95 -1.05 -8.67
C ALA A 14 4.34 0.37 -9.11
N LEU A 15 5.10 1.06 -8.27
CA LEU A 15 5.55 2.43 -8.53
C LEU A 15 7.05 2.45 -8.73
N SER A 16 7.49 3.42 -9.55
CA SER A 16 8.90 3.71 -9.76
C SER A 16 9.16 5.15 -9.38
N GLN A 17 10.35 5.42 -8.85
CA GLN A 17 10.72 6.80 -8.53
C GLN A 17 11.11 7.55 -9.81
N PRO A 18 10.71 8.81 -9.95
CA PRO A 18 9.86 9.56 -9.03
C PRO A 18 8.39 9.19 -9.22
N TYR A 19 7.61 9.28 -8.15
CA TYR A 19 6.17 9.05 -8.18
C TYR A 19 5.46 10.26 -7.57
N THR A 20 4.15 10.41 -7.87
CA THR A 20 3.37 11.51 -7.35
C THR A 20 2.42 11.02 -6.26
N LEU A 21 1.92 11.98 -5.46
CA LEU A 21 0.92 11.65 -4.45
C LEU A 21 -0.34 11.06 -5.09
N GLU A 22 -0.73 11.58 -6.25
CA GLU A 22 -1.88 11.06 -6.98
C GLU A 22 -1.69 9.59 -7.36
N GLN A 23 -0.51 9.25 -7.88
CA GLN A 23 -0.20 7.87 -8.23
C GLN A 23 -0.21 6.98 -6.99
N LEU A 24 0.37 7.47 -5.90
CA LEU A 24 0.42 6.73 -4.64
C LEU A 24 -0.98 6.44 -4.10
N ASN A 25 -1.84 7.45 -4.08
CA ASN A 25 -3.21 7.31 -3.59
C ASN A 25 -4.02 6.36 -4.48
N ARG A 26 -3.83 6.45 -5.78
CA ARG A 26 -4.54 5.59 -6.74
C ARG A 26 -4.18 4.12 -6.52
N GLN A 27 -2.91 3.84 -6.34
CA GLN A 27 -2.47 2.46 -6.10
C GLN A 27 -2.94 1.95 -4.75
N ARG A 28 -2.93 2.81 -3.73
CA ARG A 28 -3.46 2.44 -2.41
C ARG A 28 -4.93 2.03 -2.52
N ASP A 29 -5.74 2.83 -3.19
CA ASP A 29 -7.16 2.54 -3.34
C ASP A 29 -7.37 1.22 -4.08
N ALA A 30 -6.61 0.98 -5.15
CA ALA A 30 -6.69 -0.26 -5.92
C ALA A 30 -6.33 -1.47 -5.07
N LEU A 31 -5.25 -1.37 -4.27
CA LEU A 31 -4.80 -2.47 -3.43
C LEU A 31 -5.80 -2.75 -2.30
N LEU A 32 -6.34 -1.71 -1.67
CA LEU A 32 -7.33 -1.88 -0.61
C LEU A 32 -8.61 -2.51 -1.17
N HIS A 33 -9.00 -2.13 -2.37
CA HIS A 33 -10.16 -2.74 -3.03
C HIS A 33 -9.92 -4.22 -3.30
N THR A 34 -8.71 -4.56 -3.77
CA THR A 34 -8.34 -5.95 -4.04
C THR A 34 -8.45 -6.82 -2.79
N TRP A 35 -8.10 -6.28 -1.63
CA TRP A 35 -8.08 -7.05 -0.38
C TRP A 35 -9.27 -6.77 0.53
N THR A 36 -10.35 -6.24 -0.03
CA THR A 36 -11.60 -6.02 0.71
C THR A 36 -12.26 -7.35 1.03
N PRO A 37 -12.65 -7.59 2.30
CA PRO A 37 -13.31 -8.86 2.67
C PRO A 37 -14.58 -9.15 1.89
N GLN A 38 -15.27 -8.14 1.41
CA GLN A 38 -16.49 -8.31 0.61
C GLN A 38 -16.25 -9.12 -0.65
N ARG A 39 -15.02 -9.12 -1.18
CA ARG A 39 -14.69 -9.90 -2.36
C ARG A 39 -14.69 -11.41 -2.10
N PHE A 40 -14.67 -11.80 -0.84
CA PHE A 40 -14.64 -13.21 -0.45
C PHE A 40 -16.00 -13.71 0.05
N ALA A 41 -17.05 -12.93 -0.18
CA ALA A 41 -18.40 -13.29 0.28
C ALA A 41 -18.87 -14.61 -0.33
N ASN A 42 -18.41 -14.93 -1.54
CA ASN A 42 -18.77 -16.18 -2.21
C ASN A 42 -18.14 -17.41 -1.56
N LEU A 43 -17.21 -17.22 -0.62
CA LEU A 43 -16.55 -18.32 0.10
C LEU A 43 -17.27 -18.68 1.39
N THR A 44 -18.43 -18.07 1.67
CA THR A 44 -19.17 -18.32 2.90
C THR A 44 -19.64 -19.79 3.03
N ASN A 45 -19.74 -20.51 1.91
CA ASN A 45 -20.08 -21.93 1.92
C ASN A 45 -18.93 -22.81 2.42
N ASN A 46 -17.73 -22.25 2.58
CA ASN A 46 -16.57 -22.96 3.08
C ASN A 46 -15.91 -22.10 4.16
N PRO A 47 -16.33 -22.25 5.43
CA PRO A 47 -15.84 -21.39 6.51
C PRO A 47 -14.33 -21.37 6.65
N LYS A 48 -13.67 -22.51 6.43
CA LYS A 48 -12.22 -22.60 6.56
C LYS A 48 -11.52 -21.75 5.51
N LYS A 49 -11.95 -21.84 4.25
CA LYS A 49 -11.40 -21.03 3.16
C LYS A 49 -11.70 -19.56 3.36
N TYR A 50 -12.91 -19.26 3.83
CA TYR A 50 -13.28 -17.88 4.10
C TYR A 50 -12.39 -17.26 5.16
N MET A 51 -12.14 -17.99 6.26
CA MET A 51 -11.28 -17.49 7.32
C MET A 51 -9.84 -17.31 6.85
N GLN A 52 -9.33 -18.21 6.03
CA GLN A 52 -7.99 -18.07 5.47
C GLN A 52 -7.89 -16.84 4.58
N ALA A 53 -8.88 -16.64 3.72
CA ALA A 53 -8.92 -15.47 2.84
C ALA A 53 -9.04 -14.17 3.65
N TYR A 54 -9.85 -14.17 4.68
CA TYR A 54 -10.03 -13.02 5.55
C TYR A 54 -8.74 -12.64 6.26
N THR A 55 -8.04 -13.65 6.82
CA THR A 55 -6.77 -13.44 7.50
C THR A 55 -5.74 -12.86 6.54
N LYS A 56 -5.68 -13.40 5.32
CA LYS A 56 -4.76 -12.90 4.30
C LYS A 56 -5.09 -11.46 3.93
N ALA A 57 -6.38 -11.15 3.79
CA ALA A 57 -6.82 -9.79 3.47
C ALA A 57 -6.42 -8.80 4.57
N GLU A 58 -6.55 -9.19 5.83
CA GLU A 58 -6.12 -8.35 6.94
C GLU A 58 -4.62 -8.11 6.91
N GLU A 59 -3.83 -9.16 6.68
CA GLU A 59 -2.37 -9.04 6.58
C GLU A 59 -1.98 -8.11 5.45
N MET A 60 -2.60 -8.26 4.29
CA MET A 60 -2.29 -7.43 3.13
C MET A 60 -2.72 -5.99 3.34
N THR A 61 -3.86 -5.76 4.00
CA THR A 61 -4.32 -4.41 4.32
C THR A 61 -3.31 -3.71 5.23
N CYS A 62 -2.81 -4.39 6.26
CA CYS A 62 -1.79 -3.84 7.14
C CYS A 62 -0.51 -3.52 6.37
N LEU A 63 -0.10 -4.41 5.48
CA LEU A 63 1.09 -4.21 4.67
C LEU A 63 0.93 -3.01 3.72
N VAL A 64 -0.24 -2.89 3.09
CA VAL A 64 -0.54 -1.76 2.20
C VAL A 64 -0.47 -0.44 2.97
N GLU A 65 -1.08 -0.39 4.15
CA GLU A 65 -1.08 0.84 4.94
C GLU A 65 0.32 1.21 5.43
N ALA A 66 1.10 0.22 5.88
CA ALA A 66 2.48 0.46 6.31
C ALA A 66 3.34 0.95 5.15
N SER A 67 3.20 0.32 3.99
CA SER A 67 3.94 0.73 2.79
C SER A 67 3.53 2.12 2.32
N TYR A 68 2.23 2.41 2.36
CA TYR A 68 1.73 3.74 2.03
C TYR A 68 2.36 4.80 2.94
N SER A 69 2.39 4.55 4.25
CA SER A 69 2.96 5.49 5.20
C SER A 69 4.42 5.78 4.89
N LEU A 70 5.18 4.73 4.56
CA LEU A 70 6.59 4.89 4.20
C LEU A 70 6.74 5.74 2.94
N LEU A 71 6.02 5.40 1.88
CA LEU A 71 6.11 6.11 0.60
C LEU A 71 5.61 7.55 0.72
N PHE A 72 4.56 7.76 1.51
CA PHE A 72 4.04 9.09 1.76
C PHE A 72 5.05 9.95 2.51
N SER A 73 5.70 9.39 3.53
CA SER A 73 6.71 10.11 4.32
C SER A 73 7.89 10.52 3.46
N LEU A 74 8.33 9.64 2.56
CA LEU A 74 9.43 9.96 1.66
C LEU A 74 9.04 11.07 0.70
N LEU A 75 7.83 11.01 0.15
CA LEU A 75 7.35 12.04 -0.77
C LEU A 75 7.27 13.40 -0.06
N LYS A 76 6.78 13.43 1.17
CA LYS A 76 6.71 14.67 1.94
C LYS A 76 8.11 15.21 2.26
N ALA A 77 9.05 14.34 2.57
CA ALA A 77 10.43 14.76 2.83
C ALA A 77 11.06 15.39 1.59
N GLU A 78 10.81 14.81 0.41
CA GLU A 78 11.31 15.37 -0.85
C GLU A 78 10.68 16.72 -1.14
N GLN A 79 9.37 16.86 -0.92
CA GLN A 79 8.67 18.12 -1.13
C GLN A 79 9.17 19.20 -0.16
N ALA A 80 9.41 18.83 1.10
CA ALA A 80 9.94 19.76 2.09
C ALA A 80 11.34 20.23 1.70
N ALA A 81 12.17 19.32 1.19
CA ALA A 81 13.51 19.68 0.73
C ALA A 81 13.44 20.64 -0.46
N ASN A 82 12.51 20.39 -1.40
CA ASN A 82 12.33 21.27 -2.55
C ASN A 82 11.80 22.63 -2.13
N ASP A 83 10.82 22.67 -1.22
CA ASP A 83 10.27 23.92 -0.72
C ASP A 83 11.34 24.74 0.00
N HIS A 84 12.14 24.08 0.81
CA HIS A 84 13.25 24.73 1.51
C HIS A 84 14.24 25.30 0.51
N HIS A 85 14.48 24.60 -0.57
CA HIS A 85 15.43 25.02 -1.60
C HIS A 85 14.88 26.19 -2.40
N ALA A 86 13.56 26.27 -2.57
CA ALA A 86 12.92 27.33 -3.33
C ALA A 86 12.87 28.67 -2.56
N SER A 87 13.02 28.61 -1.26
CA SER A 87 13.03 29.82 -0.45
C SER A 87 14.46 30.30 -0.20
#